data_793a948684b38f5cafcbccf6ca08d03c
#
_entry.id   793a948684b38f5cafcbccf6ca08d03c
#
_cell.length_a   1.000
_cell.length_b   1.000
_cell.length_c   1.000
_cell.angle_alpha   90.00
_cell.angle_beta   90.00
_cell.angle_gamma   90.00
#
_symmetry.space_group_name_H-M   'P 1'
#
loop_
_entity.id
_entity.type
_entity.pdbx_description
1 polymer ?
#
loop_
_entity_poly.entity_id
_entity_poly.type
_entity_poly.pdbx_seq_one_letter_code
_entity_poly.pdbx_strand_id
1 'polypeptide(L)'
;MRVLVINTVPTGKNGMTNVIFNLYGAMDRRDITVDYVAVNEPDPEYVRQINAGGGQVFILRRTFPNVVGYYVGLRRLIRRGKYDLVHAHGNSATLALEMRAARSAGCPVRIAHSHNTTCRYRLLHKMLTPAFGRDCTHRLACGTDAGKWLYGKADFTVLHNGVDTERFAFDPRTRARIREQFGIRDGDVVIGHVGAFVVAKNQSFLADVFDALAENEESYRLMFVGDGPLRHTVERKMAGLHPEDKVIFVGNTDRVEEYLSACDLIVMPSLFEGLPLTLIEEQANGLSCIVSDNITREADKTGKLVFLPLSCGAAKWAETVRQVSAKQHRTEEDARIAAETVARCGYDIRTNAQELKRYYERALAEQGSAETLRNTKNRKRT
;
A
#
# COMPACT_ATOMS: atom_id res chain seq x y z
N MET A 1 -6.73 16.72 19.35
CA MET A 1 -7.68 15.86 18.58
C MET A 1 -7.40 14.41 18.92
N ARG A 2 -8.44 13.61 19.21
CA ARG A 2 -8.30 12.18 19.52
C ARG A 2 -8.95 11.32 18.45
N VAL A 3 -8.15 10.50 17.77
CA VAL A 3 -8.53 9.68 16.61
C VAL A 3 -8.53 8.21 17.00
N LEU A 4 -9.58 7.46 16.63
CA LEU A 4 -9.57 6.01 16.67
C LEU A 4 -9.47 5.46 15.25
N VAL A 5 -8.35 4.83 14.96
CA VAL A 5 -8.10 4.11 13.71
C VAL A 5 -8.54 2.67 13.85
N ILE A 6 -9.32 2.17 12.90
CA ILE A 6 -9.79 0.79 12.90
C ILE A 6 -9.30 0.10 11.63
N ASN A 7 -8.45 -0.90 11.78
CA ASN A 7 -8.07 -1.79 10.69
C ASN A 7 -8.95 -3.05 10.70
N THR A 8 -9.72 -3.26 9.63
CA THR A 8 -10.68 -4.38 9.55
C THR A 8 -10.09 -5.66 8.95
N VAL A 9 -8.80 -5.64 8.59
CA VAL A 9 -8.03 -6.82 8.21
C VAL A 9 -7.01 -7.17 9.31
N PRO A 10 -6.53 -8.42 9.36
CA PRO A 10 -5.48 -8.78 10.32
C PRO A 10 -4.28 -7.84 10.23
N THR A 11 -3.88 -7.28 11.37
CA THR A 11 -2.69 -6.41 11.48
C THR A 11 -1.44 -7.27 11.43
N GLY A 12 -0.64 -7.06 10.39
CA GLY A 12 0.57 -7.81 10.09
C GLY A 12 1.22 -7.29 8.81
N LYS A 13 2.22 -7.99 8.27
CA LYS A 13 2.93 -7.59 7.04
C LYS A 13 2.01 -7.75 5.80
N ASN A 14 1.13 -6.79 5.59
CA ASN A 14 0.25 -6.70 4.42
C ASN A 14 0.07 -5.25 3.97
N GLY A 15 -0.33 -5.06 2.71
CA GLY A 15 -0.40 -3.76 2.07
C GLY A 15 -1.25 -2.74 2.82
N MET A 16 -2.44 -3.11 3.34
CA MET A 16 -3.30 -2.16 4.06
C MET A 16 -2.69 -1.74 5.40
N THR A 17 -2.12 -2.68 6.16
CA THR A 17 -1.44 -2.38 7.42
C THR A 17 -0.25 -1.44 7.18
N ASN A 18 0.59 -1.74 6.19
CA ASN A 18 1.75 -0.91 5.86
C ASN A 18 1.32 0.52 5.48
N VAL A 19 0.28 0.67 4.65
CA VAL A 19 -0.27 1.99 4.29
C VAL A 19 -0.70 2.77 5.53
N ILE A 20 -1.46 2.15 6.43
CA ILE A 20 -1.94 2.79 7.66
C ILE A 20 -0.74 3.25 8.50
N PHE A 21 0.21 2.36 8.77
CA PHE A 21 1.34 2.67 9.64
C PHE A 21 2.30 3.69 9.03
N ASN A 22 2.56 3.62 7.73
CA ASN A 22 3.35 4.62 7.02
C ASN A 22 2.69 6.01 7.09
N LEU A 23 1.38 6.07 6.84
CA LEU A 23 0.62 7.32 6.83
C LEU A 23 0.60 8.00 8.21
N TYR A 24 0.32 7.22 9.27
CA TYR A 24 0.33 7.75 10.63
C TYR A 24 1.74 7.93 11.21
N GLY A 25 2.72 7.18 10.71
CA GLY A 25 4.15 7.36 11.04
C GLY A 25 4.70 8.69 10.53
N ALA A 26 4.29 9.10 9.32
CA ALA A 26 4.71 10.36 8.70
C ALA A 26 3.91 11.59 9.19
N MET A 27 2.81 11.38 9.94
CA MET A 27 1.94 12.46 10.40
C MET A 27 2.57 13.25 11.56
N ASP A 28 2.52 14.58 11.49
CA ASP A 28 2.79 15.42 12.65
C ASP A 28 1.70 15.26 13.71
N ARG A 29 2.03 14.57 14.80
CA ARG A 29 1.11 14.18 15.86
C ARG A 29 1.17 15.06 17.11
N ARG A 30 1.79 16.23 17.09
CA ARG A 30 1.90 17.12 18.27
C ARG A 30 0.54 17.41 18.92
N ASP A 31 -0.53 17.56 18.09
CA ASP A 31 -1.88 17.87 18.53
C ASP A 31 -2.87 16.71 18.30
N ILE A 32 -2.38 15.51 17.95
CA ILE A 32 -3.19 14.36 17.60
C ILE A 32 -2.75 13.13 18.39
N THR A 33 -3.66 12.55 19.14
CA THR A 33 -3.49 11.20 19.69
C THR A 33 -4.22 10.19 18.82
N VAL A 34 -3.51 9.16 18.37
CA VAL A 34 -4.04 8.10 17.51
C VAL A 34 -4.06 6.80 18.28
N ASP A 35 -5.24 6.33 18.63
CA ASP A 35 -5.47 5.00 19.16
C ASP A 35 -5.83 4.04 18.01
N TYR A 36 -5.49 2.77 18.14
CA TYR A 36 -5.63 1.78 17.08
C TYR A 36 -6.42 0.55 17.51
N VAL A 37 -7.35 0.10 16.68
CA VAL A 37 -8.08 -1.17 16.85
C VAL A 37 -7.55 -2.20 15.87
N ALA A 38 -6.98 -3.29 16.39
CA ALA A 38 -6.61 -4.48 15.67
C ALA A 38 -7.67 -5.57 15.82
N VAL A 39 -7.90 -6.37 14.76
CA VAL A 39 -8.85 -7.50 14.78
C VAL A 39 -8.18 -8.83 15.18
N ASN A 40 -6.87 -8.84 15.34
CA ASN A 40 -6.02 -9.95 15.78
C ASN A 40 -4.94 -9.42 16.72
N GLU A 41 -4.11 -10.31 17.25
CA GLU A 41 -2.87 -9.94 17.92
C GLU A 41 -1.90 -9.34 16.90
N PRO A 42 -1.51 -8.06 17.01
CA PRO A 42 -0.59 -7.43 16.06
C PRO A 42 0.86 -7.74 16.39
N ASP A 43 1.75 -7.65 15.39
CA ASP A 43 3.18 -7.72 15.63
C ASP A 43 3.61 -6.63 16.64
N PRO A 44 4.53 -6.96 17.59
CA PRO A 44 4.99 -6.02 18.63
C PRO A 44 5.55 -4.70 18.10
N GLU A 45 6.06 -4.69 16.88
CA GLU A 45 6.58 -3.49 16.26
C GLU A 45 5.49 -2.45 16.01
N TYR A 46 4.33 -2.85 15.49
CA TYR A 46 3.20 -1.95 15.30
C TYR A 46 2.67 -1.39 16.62
N VAL A 47 2.67 -2.22 17.68
CA VAL A 47 2.30 -1.77 19.03
C VAL A 47 3.27 -0.70 19.53
N ARG A 48 4.59 -0.92 19.34
CA ARG A 48 5.63 0.07 19.73
C ARG A 48 5.44 1.40 18.98
N GLN A 49 5.15 1.36 17.67
CA GLN A 49 4.96 2.58 16.87
C GLN A 49 3.75 3.40 17.33
N ILE A 50 2.63 2.76 17.69
CA ILE A 50 1.45 3.45 18.20
C ILE A 50 1.74 4.06 19.59
N ASN A 51 2.34 3.27 20.47
CA ASN A 51 2.67 3.71 21.86
C ASN A 51 3.68 4.86 21.86
N ALA A 52 4.69 4.82 20.99
CA ALA A 52 5.67 5.89 20.84
C ALA A 52 5.02 7.23 20.43
N GLY A 53 3.88 7.19 19.73
CA GLY A 53 3.07 8.36 19.41
C GLY A 53 2.05 8.74 20.48
N GLY A 54 2.10 8.17 21.68
CA GLY A 54 1.17 8.43 22.79
C GLY A 54 -0.20 7.76 22.65
N GLY A 55 -0.39 6.89 21.66
CA GLY A 55 -1.62 6.15 21.46
C GLY A 55 -1.63 4.78 22.15
N GLN A 56 -2.76 4.10 22.06
CA GLN A 56 -2.97 2.76 22.60
C GLN A 56 -3.50 1.81 21.51
N VAL A 57 -3.15 0.52 21.62
CA VAL A 57 -3.67 -0.54 20.75
C VAL A 57 -4.73 -1.34 21.51
N PHE A 58 -5.89 -1.51 20.90
CA PHE A 58 -6.99 -2.31 21.41
C PHE A 58 -7.24 -3.51 20.49
N ILE A 59 -7.33 -4.71 21.05
CA ILE A 59 -7.60 -5.92 20.28
C ILE A 59 -9.08 -6.25 20.41
N LEU A 60 -9.80 -6.14 19.28
CA LEU A 60 -11.22 -6.49 19.19
C LEU A 60 -11.42 -7.48 18.04
N ARG A 61 -11.57 -8.77 18.37
CA ARG A 61 -11.69 -9.84 17.37
C ARG A 61 -12.97 -9.71 16.57
N ARG A 62 -12.83 -9.43 15.27
CA ARG A 62 -13.93 -9.27 14.30
C ARG A 62 -14.17 -10.59 13.56
N THR A 63 -14.59 -11.62 14.29
CA THR A 63 -14.80 -12.97 13.73
C THR A 63 -16.24 -13.42 13.94
N PHE A 64 -16.78 -14.21 12.98
CA PHE A 64 -18.02 -14.92 13.19
C PHE A 64 -17.79 -16.13 14.14
N PRO A 65 -18.64 -16.38 15.17
CA PRO A 65 -19.93 -15.73 15.44
C PRO A 65 -19.87 -14.48 16.33
N ASN A 66 -18.69 -13.97 16.69
CA ASN A 66 -18.52 -12.90 17.70
C ASN A 66 -18.80 -11.46 17.19
N VAL A 67 -19.58 -11.31 16.12
CA VAL A 67 -19.89 -9.98 15.53
C VAL A 67 -20.59 -9.06 16.53
N VAL A 68 -21.49 -9.59 17.36
CA VAL A 68 -22.20 -8.82 18.39
C VAL A 68 -21.24 -8.35 19.49
N GLY A 69 -20.38 -9.24 19.98
CA GLY A 69 -19.35 -8.90 20.97
C GLY A 69 -18.40 -7.84 20.46
N TYR A 70 -17.96 -7.96 19.21
CA TYR A 70 -17.14 -6.94 18.54
C TYR A 70 -17.86 -5.59 18.52
N TYR A 71 -19.11 -5.54 18.04
CA TYR A 71 -19.90 -4.31 17.99
C TYR A 71 -20.06 -3.65 19.36
N VAL A 72 -20.44 -4.41 20.38
CA VAL A 72 -20.64 -3.90 21.75
C VAL A 72 -19.31 -3.41 22.33
N GLY A 73 -18.24 -4.16 22.15
CA GLY A 73 -16.88 -3.79 22.58
C GLY A 73 -16.41 -2.49 21.93
N LEU A 74 -16.53 -2.40 20.61
CA LEU A 74 -16.14 -1.22 19.84
C LEU A 74 -16.97 0.01 20.24
N ARG A 75 -18.31 -0.13 20.34
CA ARG A 75 -19.17 0.96 20.81
C ARG A 75 -18.79 1.45 22.22
N ARG A 76 -18.48 0.51 23.13
CA ARG A 76 -18.05 0.84 24.51
C ARG A 76 -16.71 1.56 24.51
N LEU A 77 -15.76 1.09 23.72
CA LEU A 77 -14.44 1.71 23.56
C LEU A 77 -14.59 3.16 23.07
N ILE A 78 -15.33 3.37 21.97
CA ILE A 78 -15.53 4.69 21.37
C ILE A 78 -16.20 5.64 22.38
N ARG A 79 -17.24 5.19 23.07
CA ARG A 79 -17.98 6.00 24.06
C ARG A 79 -17.11 6.41 25.26
N ARG A 80 -16.28 5.47 25.77
CA ARG A 80 -15.38 5.72 26.91
C ARG A 80 -14.20 6.60 26.51
N GLY A 81 -13.65 6.37 25.32
CA GLY A 81 -12.49 7.10 24.81
C GLY A 81 -12.80 8.53 24.38
N LYS A 82 -14.08 8.90 24.22
CA LYS A 82 -14.53 10.24 23.77
C LYS A 82 -13.77 10.72 22.52
N TYR A 83 -13.68 9.85 21.52
CA TYR A 83 -12.97 10.15 20.27
C TYR A 83 -13.68 11.25 19.48
N ASP A 84 -12.93 12.22 18.99
CA ASP A 84 -13.39 13.27 18.10
C ASP A 84 -13.78 12.70 16.73
N LEU A 85 -13.04 11.70 16.28
CA LEU A 85 -13.33 10.98 15.03
C LEU A 85 -12.93 9.51 15.09
N VAL A 86 -13.62 8.71 14.27
CA VAL A 86 -13.30 7.31 13.97
C VAL A 86 -12.94 7.21 12.50
N HIS A 87 -11.78 6.63 12.19
CA HIS A 87 -11.32 6.36 10.83
C HIS A 87 -11.17 4.86 10.62
N ALA A 88 -12.10 4.25 9.86
CA ALA A 88 -12.10 2.82 9.59
C ALA A 88 -11.60 2.51 8.18
N HIS A 89 -10.62 1.62 8.09
CA HIS A 89 -10.02 1.13 6.86
C HIS A 89 -10.58 -0.23 6.48
N GLY A 90 -10.98 -0.37 5.20
CA GLY A 90 -11.53 -1.63 4.70
C GLY A 90 -11.94 -1.55 3.23
N ASN A 91 -12.50 -2.66 2.72
CA ASN A 91 -12.75 -2.84 1.29
C ASN A 91 -14.24 -3.02 0.94
N SER A 92 -15.14 -2.92 1.90
CA SER A 92 -16.57 -3.19 1.62
C SER A 92 -17.52 -2.49 2.57
N ALA A 93 -18.78 -2.44 2.20
CA ALA A 93 -19.86 -1.91 3.05
C ALA A 93 -20.05 -2.68 4.37
N THR A 94 -19.29 -3.75 4.64
CA THR A 94 -19.22 -4.36 5.98
C THR A 94 -18.65 -3.39 7.03
N LEU A 95 -18.01 -2.29 6.61
CA LEU A 95 -17.68 -1.12 7.44
C LEU A 95 -18.93 -0.46 8.07
N ALA A 96 -20.13 -0.81 7.64
CA ALA A 96 -21.37 -0.40 8.29
C ALA A 96 -21.39 -0.73 9.79
N LEU A 97 -20.69 -1.80 10.19
CA LEU A 97 -20.62 -2.22 11.59
C LEU A 97 -19.84 -1.19 12.43
N GLU A 98 -18.69 -0.77 11.94
CA GLU A 98 -17.82 0.23 12.57
C GLU A 98 -18.48 1.61 12.58
N MET A 99 -19.06 2.02 11.44
CA MET A 99 -19.79 3.29 11.31
C MET A 99 -21.01 3.34 12.24
N ARG A 100 -21.75 2.23 12.35
CA ARG A 100 -22.89 2.12 13.25
C ARG A 100 -22.46 2.15 14.72
N ALA A 101 -21.38 1.48 15.09
CA ALA A 101 -20.83 1.51 16.45
C ALA A 101 -20.41 2.92 16.84
N ALA A 102 -19.71 3.63 15.96
CA ALA A 102 -19.28 5.00 16.15
C ALA A 102 -20.47 5.97 16.28
N ARG A 103 -21.47 5.85 15.39
CA ARG A 103 -22.69 6.65 15.45
C ARG A 103 -23.44 6.45 16.77
N SER A 104 -23.63 5.19 17.18
CA SER A 104 -24.36 4.87 18.41
C SER A 104 -23.58 5.17 19.70
N ALA A 105 -22.27 5.37 19.58
CA ALA A 105 -21.42 5.87 20.65
C ALA A 105 -21.39 7.41 20.74
N GLY A 106 -21.98 8.12 19.77
CA GLY A 106 -22.03 9.57 19.73
C GLY A 106 -20.80 10.22 19.05
N CYS A 107 -19.95 9.44 18.35
CA CYS A 107 -18.80 10.01 17.64
C CYS A 107 -19.28 10.87 16.45
N PRO A 108 -18.90 12.17 16.39
CA PRO A 108 -19.44 13.08 15.38
C PRO A 108 -18.91 12.81 13.98
N VAL A 109 -17.62 12.56 13.83
CA VAL A 109 -16.95 12.33 12.55
C VAL A 109 -16.63 10.84 12.38
N ARG A 110 -17.17 10.23 11.31
CA ARG A 110 -17.05 8.80 11.01
C ARG A 110 -16.58 8.65 9.57
N ILE A 111 -15.29 8.36 9.42
CA ILE A 111 -14.60 8.27 8.15
C ILE A 111 -14.46 6.81 7.76
N ALA A 112 -14.85 6.45 6.54
CA ALA A 112 -14.52 5.19 5.92
C ALA A 112 -13.46 5.40 4.84
N HIS A 113 -12.46 4.52 4.76
CA HIS A 113 -11.37 4.57 3.78
C HIS A 113 -11.31 3.28 2.98
N SER A 114 -11.55 3.39 1.68
CA SER A 114 -11.52 2.27 0.73
C SER A 114 -10.11 2.03 0.20
N HIS A 115 -9.64 0.77 0.26
CA HIS A 115 -8.29 0.39 -0.19
C HIS A 115 -8.26 -0.62 -1.34
N ASN A 116 -9.43 -1.06 -1.85
CA ASN A 116 -9.46 -2.06 -2.91
C ASN A 116 -10.76 -1.94 -3.72
N THR A 117 -10.77 -2.55 -4.90
CA THR A 117 -11.90 -2.60 -5.84
C THR A 117 -12.71 -3.90 -5.75
N THR A 118 -12.47 -4.73 -4.73
CA THR A 118 -13.16 -6.01 -4.56
C THR A 118 -13.32 -6.39 -3.09
N CYS A 119 -14.22 -7.32 -2.81
CA CYS A 119 -14.38 -7.94 -1.50
C CYS A 119 -14.81 -9.41 -1.62
N ARG A 120 -14.54 -10.20 -0.57
CA ARG A 120 -14.89 -11.62 -0.51
C ARG A 120 -16.41 -11.86 -0.52
N TYR A 121 -17.20 -10.99 0.14
CA TYR A 121 -18.65 -11.20 0.36
C TYR A 121 -19.47 -10.14 -0.38
N ARG A 122 -19.56 -10.25 -1.71
CA ARG A 122 -20.24 -9.27 -2.58
C ARG A 122 -21.73 -9.08 -2.24
N LEU A 123 -22.44 -10.15 -1.87
CA LEU A 123 -23.87 -10.05 -1.51
C LEU A 123 -24.05 -9.26 -0.22
N LEU A 124 -23.24 -9.57 0.80
CA LEU A 124 -23.28 -8.85 2.08
C LEU A 124 -22.89 -7.37 1.89
N HIS A 125 -21.91 -7.09 1.02
CA HIS A 125 -21.58 -5.72 0.63
C HIS A 125 -22.81 -4.98 0.10
N LYS A 126 -23.53 -5.54 -0.87
CA LYS A 126 -24.74 -4.91 -1.45
C LYS A 126 -25.83 -4.68 -0.39
N MET A 127 -26.08 -5.66 0.47
CA MET A 127 -27.10 -5.58 1.53
C MET A 127 -26.80 -4.48 2.56
N LEU A 128 -25.51 -4.27 2.89
CA LEU A 128 -25.10 -3.31 3.92
C LEU A 128 -24.88 -1.90 3.36
N THR A 129 -24.79 -1.70 2.05
CA THR A 129 -24.53 -0.40 1.42
C THR A 129 -25.49 0.71 1.90
N PRO A 130 -26.81 0.52 2.05
CA PRO A 130 -27.70 1.60 2.52
C PRO A 130 -27.42 1.99 3.99
N ALA A 131 -27.17 1.00 4.85
CA ALA A 131 -26.84 1.26 6.25
C ALA A 131 -25.48 1.95 6.39
N PHE A 132 -24.50 1.50 5.61
CA PHE A 132 -23.16 2.10 5.52
C PHE A 132 -23.23 3.58 5.08
N GLY A 133 -23.94 3.89 3.99
CA GLY A 133 -24.07 5.24 3.47
C GLY A 133 -24.74 6.21 4.45
N ARG A 134 -25.71 5.72 5.26
CA ARG A 134 -26.39 6.52 6.29
C ARG A 134 -25.52 6.83 7.51
N ASP A 135 -24.66 5.90 7.92
CA ASP A 135 -23.89 5.99 9.15
C ASP A 135 -22.47 6.58 8.93
N CYS A 136 -21.95 6.53 7.71
CA CYS A 136 -20.70 7.16 7.29
C CYS A 136 -20.92 8.67 7.05
N THR A 137 -20.05 9.52 7.63
CA THR A 137 -20.13 10.99 7.43
C THR A 137 -19.15 11.46 6.35
N HIS A 138 -17.97 10.86 6.29
CA HIS A 138 -16.88 11.26 5.40
C HIS A 138 -16.31 10.03 4.70
N ARG A 139 -15.85 10.21 3.46
CA ARG A 139 -15.44 9.10 2.59
C ARG A 139 -14.07 9.38 1.99
N LEU A 140 -13.12 8.48 2.23
CA LEU A 140 -11.79 8.48 1.64
C LEU A 140 -11.58 7.20 0.81
N ALA A 141 -10.78 7.32 -0.24
CA ALA A 141 -10.35 6.17 -1.04
C ALA A 141 -8.89 6.33 -1.47
N CYS A 142 -8.15 5.23 -1.57
CA CYS A 142 -6.77 5.25 -2.05
C CYS A 142 -6.63 5.55 -3.55
N GLY A 143 -7.74 5.50 -4.30
CA GLY A 143 -7.82 5.79 -5.72
C GLY A 143 -9.26 5.86 -6.18
N THR A 144 -9.47 6.37 -7.40
CA THR A 144 -10.81 6.62 -7.96
C THR A 144 -11.64 5.33 -8.06
N ASP A 145 -11.05 4.23 -8.50
CA ASP A 145 -11.77 2.96 -8.66
C ASP A 145 -12.16 2.33 -7.32
N ALA A 146 -11.29 2.43 -6.31
CA ALA A 146 -11.60 1.99 -4.96
C ALA A 146 -12.74 2.80 -4.33
N GLY A 147 -12.79 4.10 -4.63
CA GLY A 147 -13.89 4.97 -4.21
C GLY A 147 -15.20 4.62 -4.91
N LYS A 148 -15.20 4.52 -6.24
CA LYS A 148 -16.37 4.10 -7.02
C LYS A 148 -16.91 2.74 -6.58
N TRP A 149 -16.00 1.80 -6.28
CA TRP A 149 -16.36 0.47 -5.77
C TRP A 149 -17.14 0.53 -4.46
N LEU A 150 -16.65 1.29 -3.48
CA LEU A 150 -17.25 1.29 -2.14
C LEU A 150 -18.43 2.25 -2.03
N TYR A 151 -18.35 3.41 -2.67
CA TYR A 151 -19.30 4.52 -2.47
C TYR A 151 -20.28 4.70 -3.63
N GLY A 152 -20.06 4.02 -4.77
CA GLY A 152 -20.91 4.15 -5.95
C GLY A 152 -20.85 5.58 -6.53
N LYS A 153 -22.00 6.26 -6.53
CA LYS A 153 -22.16 7.63 -7.01
C LYS A 153 -21.98 8.71 -5.92
N ALA A 154 -21.78 8.30 -4.67
CA ALA A 154 -21.59 9.27 -3.58
C ALA A 154 -20.19 9.92 -3.66
N ASP A 155 -20.09 11.19 -3.32
CA ASP A 155 -18.84 11.93 -3.32
C ASP A 155 -17.85 11.33 -2.31
N PHE A 156 -16.58 11.32 -2.68
CA PHE A 156 -15.46 10.90 -1.86
C PHE A 156 -14.19 11.68 -2.22
N THR A 157 -13.27 11.74 -1.27
CA THR A 157 -11.95 12.33 -1.49
C THR A 157 -10.94 11.21 -1.76
N VAL A 158 -10.10 11.38 -2.77
CA VAL A 158 -8.97 10.48 -3.02
C VAL A 158 -7.80 10.94 -2.17
N LEU A 159 -7.27 10.01 -1.37
CA LEU A 159 -6.02 10.12 -0.64
C LEU A 159 -5.15 8.95 -1.06
N HIS A 160 -4.18 9.19 -1.91
CA HIS A 160 -3.33 8.13 -2.42
C HIS A 160 -2.50 7.46 -1.30
N ASN A 161 -2.20 6.19 -1.50
CA ASN A 161 -1.26 5.48 -0.65
C ASN A 161 0.15 5.98 -0.97
N GLY A 162 0.67 6.86 -0.13
CA GLY A 162 1.98 7.47 -0.34
C GLY A 162 3.13 6.51 -0.03
N VAL A 163 4.25 6.76 -0.67
CA VAL A 163 5.55 6.13 -0.41
C VAL A 163 6.52 7.18 0.15
N ASP A 164 7.52 6.76 0.91
CA ASP A 164 8.58 7.66 1.38
C ASP A 164 9.58 7.91 0.23
N THR A 165 9.31 8.93 -0.59
CA THR A 165 10.11 9.24 -1.78
C THR A 165 11.56 9.59 -1.47
N GLU A 166 11.88 10.07 -0.26
CA GLU A 166 13.26 10.32 0.18
C GLU A 166 13.96 9.01 0.53
N ARG A 167 13.29 8.12 1.27
CA ARG A 167 13.82 6.80 1.62
C ARG A 167 14.08 5.95 0.37
N PHE A 168 13.15 5.96 -0.57
CA PHE A 168 13.27 5.20 -1.83
C PHE A 168 14.11 5.91 -2.89
N ALA A 169 14.67 7.08 -2.63
CA ALA A 169 15.58 7.74 -3.55
C ALA A 169 16.81 6.86 -3.86
N PHE A 170 17.31 6.94 -5.09
CA PHE A 170 18.52 6.23 -5.51
C PHE A 170 19.74 6.71 -4.73
N ASP A 171 20.49 5.79 -4.16
CA ASP A 171 21.76 6.06 -3.50
C ASP A 171 22.92 5.27 -4.16
N PRO A 172 23.84 5.93 -4.87
CA PRO A 172 24.96 5.27 -5.54
C PRO A 172 25.93 4.59 -4.57
N ARG A 173 26.05 5.06 -3.34
CA ARG A 173 26.92 4.43 -2.32
C ARG A 173 26.31 3.10 -1.86
N THR A 174 25.02 3.11 -1.60
CA THR A 174 24.26 1.88 -1.29
C THR A 174 24.28 0.92 -2.47
N ARG A 175 24.12 1.42 -3.72
CA ARG A 175 24.28 0.59 -4.92
C ARG A 175 25.63 -0.13 -4.95
N ALA A 176 26.73 0.60 -4.78
CA ALA A 176 28.07 0.01 -4.79
C ALA A 176 28.22 -1.05 -3.69
N ARG A 177 27.80 -0.75 -2.47
CA ARG A 177 27.87 -1.66 -1.32
C ARG A 177 27.08 -2.96 -1.52
N ILE A 178 25.83 -2.87 -2.00
CA ILE A 178 25.00 -4.07 -2.22
C ILE A 178 25.55 -4.88 -3.39
N ARG A 179 26.02 -4.25 -4.46
CA ARG A 179 26.63 -4.97 -5.60
C ARG A 179 27.91 -5.69 -5.17
N GLU A 180 28.77 -5.07 -4.38
CA GLU A 180 29.95 -5.70 -3.80
C GLU A 180 29.61 -6.89 -2.92
N GLN A 181 28.60 -6.74 -2.03
CA GLN A 181 28.13 -7.80 -1.13
C GLN A 181 27.71 -9.09 -1.87
N PHE A 182 27.14 -8.95 -3.07
CA PHE A 182 26.67 -10.09 -3.87
C PHE A 182 27.60 -10.43 -5.04
N GLY A 183 28.81 -9.88 -5.10
CA GLY A 183 29.77 -10.15 -6.16
C GLY A 183 29.30 -9.73 -7.57
N ILE A 184 28.44 -8.71 -7.65
CA ILE A 184 27.91 -8.19 -8.91
C ILE A 184 28.96 -7.26 -9.53
N ARG A 185 29.40 -7.55 -10.75
CA ARG A 185 30.42 -6.78 -11.46
C ARG A 185 29.84 -5.48 -12.03
N ASP A 186 30.70 -4.51 -12.31
CA ASP A 186 30.28 -3.20 -12.87
C ASP A 186 29.53 -3.33 -14.20
N GLY A 187 29.90 -4.30 -15.03
CA GLY A 187 29.22 -4.57 -16.32
C GLY A 187 27.95 -5.42 -16.22
N ASP A 188 27.63 -5.97 -15.03
CA ASP A 188 26.44 -6.79 -14.89
C ASP A 188 25.16 -5.95 -14.83
N VAL A 189 24.10 -6.41 -15.48
CA VAL A 189 22.75 -5.83 -15.45
C VAL A 189 21.91 -6.59 -14.42
N VAL A 190 21.44 -5.90 -13.40
CA VAL A 190 20.63 -6.49 -12.33
C VAL A 190 19.16 -6.23 -12.58
N ILE A 191 18.42 -7.31 -12.85
CA ILE A 191 16.96 -7.33 -12.96
C ILE A 191 16.39 -7.56 -11.55
N GLY A 192 15.62 -6.60 -11.05
CA GLY A 192 14.95 -6.70 -9.75
C GLY A 192 13.51 -7.20 -9.88
N HIS A 193 13.04 -7.89 -8.85
CA HIS A 193 11.64 -8.21 -8.61
C HIS A 193 11.34 -8.11 -7.12
N VAL A 194 10.41 -7.23 -6.74
CA VAL A 194 10.02 -7.02 -5.35
C VAL A 194 8.59 -7.52 -5.13
N GLY A 195 8.42 -8.45 -4.20
CA GLY A 195 7.09 -8.92 -3.83
C GLY A 195 7.05 -10.29 -3.17
N ALA A 196 5.91 -10.58 -2.55
CA ALA A 196 5.67 -11.90 -1.96
C ALA A 196 5.65 -12.99 -3.04
N PHE A 197 6.21 -14.16 -2.73
CA PHE A 197 6.16 -15.32 -3.63
C PHE A 197 4.78 -15.99 -3.57
N VAL A 198 3.86 -15.42 -4.34
CA VAL A 198 2.46 -15.86 -4.47
C VAL A 198 2.06 -15.95 -5.95
N VAL A 199 0.99 -16.69 -6.24
CA VAL A 199 0.51 -16.89 -7.61
C VAL A 199 0.32 -15.57 -8.37
N ALA A 200 -0.21 -14.55 -7.71
CA ALA A 200 -0.48 -13.24 -8.32
C ALA A 200 0.77 -12.56 -8.90
N LYS A 201 1.93 -12.73 -8.27
CA LYS A 201 3.20 -12.09 -8.68
C LYS A 201 3.93 -12.83 -9.81
N ASN A 202 3.58 -14.11 -10.05
CA ASN A 202 4.02 -14.89 -11.21
C ASN A 202 5.55 -14.98 -11.40
N GLN A 203 6.30 -15.15 -10.30
CA GLN A 203 7.77 -15.27 -10.35
C GLN A 203 8.24 -16.46 -11.18
N SER A 204 7.41 -17.50 -11.35
CA SER A 204 7.73 -18.62 -12.24
C SER A 204 7.88 -18.20 -13.69
N PHE A 205 7.04 -17.29 -14.17
CA PHE A 205 7.19 -16.73 -15.53
C PHE A 205 8.44 -15.84 -15.63
N LEU A 206 8.78 -15.09 -14.57
CA LEU A 206 10.04 -14.32 -14.57
C LEU A 206 11.27 -15.25 -14.66
N ALA A 207 11.22 -16.43 -14.06
CA ALA A 207 12.26 -17.45 -14.25
C ALA A 207 12.40 -17.87 -15.73
N ASP A 208 11.29 -18.07 -16.44
CA ASP A 208 11.32 -18.38 -17.89
C ASP A 208 11.87 -17.21 -18.73
N VAL A 209 11.54 -15.98 -18.34
CA VAL A 209 12.11 -14.76 -18.97
C VAL A 209 13.62 -14.69 -18.78
N PHE A 210 14.09 -14.97 -17.56
CA PHE A 210 15.50 -14.94 -17.24
C PHE A 210 16.28 -16.06 -17.94
N ASP A 211 15.69 -17.25 -18.08
CA ASP A 211 16.25 -18.36 -18.84
C ASP A 211 16.47 -17.96 -20.30
N ALA A 212 15.43 -17.43 -20.97
CA ALA A 212 15.51 -16.95 -22.35
C ALA A 212 16.49 -15.75 -22.54
N LEU A 213 16.82 -15.05 -21.47
CA LEU A 213 17.79 -13.95 -21.47
C LEU A 213 19.22 -14.46 -21.33
N ALA A 214 19.45 -15.44 -20.43
CA ALA A 214 20.77 -15.93 -20.05
C ALA A 214 21.40 -16.91 -21.04
N GLU A 215 20.61 -17.46 -21.98
CA GLU A 215 21.11 -18.43 -23.00
C GLU A 215 22.31 -17.89 -23.80
N ASN A 216 22.42 -16.55 -23.97
CA ASN A 216 23.44 -15.93 -24.83
C ASN A 216 24.25 -14.83 -24.15
N GLU A 217 23.97 -14.49 -22.86
CA GLU A 217 24.56 -13.31 -22.19
C GLU A 217 24.90 -13.59 -20.73
N GLU A 218 26.20 -13.59 -20.41
CA GLU A 218 26.67 -13.82 -19.04
C GLU A 218 26.49 -12.64 -18.07
N SER A 219 26.16 -11.45 -18.58
CA SER A 219 26.14 -10.20 -17.81
C SER A 219 24.85 -9.95 -17.03
N TYR A 220 23.81 -10.78 -17.17
CA TYR A 220 22.56 -10.59 -16.44
C TYR A 220 22.57 -11.29 -15.09
N ARG A 221 21.98 -10.59 -14.08
CA ARG A 221 21.70 -11.10 -12.74
C ARG A 221 20.23 -10.88 -12.41
N LEU A 222 19.61 -11.82 -11.69
CA LEU A 222 18.23 -11.70 -11.24
C LEU A 222 18.21 -11.61 -9.71
N MET A 223 17.58 -10.57 -9.18
CA MET A 223 17.46 -10.33 -7.74
C MET A 223 16.00 -10.34 -7.31
N PHE A 224 15.63 -11.31 -6.47
CA PHE A 224 14.32 -11.41 -5.83
C PHE A 224 14.37 -10.83 -4.41
N VAL A 225 13.50 -9.87 -4.11
CA VAL A 225 13.32 -9.29 -2.79
C VAL A 225 11.92 -9.64 -2.28
N GLY A 226 11.85 -10.46 -1.25
CA GLY A 226 10.60 -10.94 -0.66
C GLY A 226 10.63 -12.41 -0.30
N ASP A 227 9.54 -12.90 0.25
CA ASP A 227 9.36 -14.30 0.66
C ASP A 227 7.90 -14.71 0.43
N GLY A 228 7.60 -16.00 0.54
CA GLY A 228 6.24 -16.52 0.42
C GLY A 228 6.18 -18.01 0.07
N PRO A 229 4.96 -18.56 0.02
CA PRO A 229 4.76 -20.00 -0.10
C PRO A 229 5.32 -20.62 -1.40
N LEU A 230 5.51 -19.84 -2.46
CA LEU A 230 6.04 -20.33 -3.73
C LEU A 230 7.57 -20.13 -3.88
N ARG A 231 8.25 -19.56 -2.88
CA ARG A 231 9.70 -19.28 -2.94
C ARG A 231 10.50 -20.54 -3.30
N HIS A 232 10.37 -21.63 -2.54
CA HIS A 232 11.09 -22.87 -2.81
C HIS A 232 10.80 -23.48 -4.19
N THR A 233 9.61 -23.23 -4.75
CA THR A 233 9.29 -23.70 -6.10
C THR A 233 10.10 -22.93 -7.14
N VAL A 234 10.23 -21.61 -6.97
CA VAL A 234 11.03 -20.76 -7.87
C VAL A 234 12.53 -21.03 -7.69
N GLU A 235 13.01 -21.17 -6.45
CA GLU A 235 14.41 -21.53 -6.17
C GLU A 235 14.81 -22.84 -6.88
N ARG A 236 14.01 -23.89 -6.76
CA ARG A 236 14.28 -25.18 -7.44
C ARG A 236 14.28 -25.06 -8.96
N LYS A 237 13.37 -24.24 -9.52
CA LYS A 237 13.32 -23.97 -10.95
C LYS A 237 14.61 -23.29 -11.42
N MET A 238 15.07 -22.27 -10.71
CA MET A 238 16.26 -21.50 -11.05
C MET A 238 17.55 -22.33 -10.88
N ALA A 239 17.68 -23.09 -9.80
CA ALA A 239 18.85 -23.95 -9.55
C ALA A 239 19.08 -25.04 -10.63
N GLY A 240 18.00 -25.45 -11.32
CA GLY A 240 18.11 -26.39 -12.46
C GLY A 240 18.56 -25.73 -13.78
N LEU A 241 18.51 -24.40 -13.88
CA LEU A 241 18.73 -23.64 -15.11
C LEU A 241 20.01 -22.81 -15.06
N HIS A 242 20.37 -22.26 -13.87
CA HIS A 242 21.43 -21.27 -13.74
C HIS A 242 22.37 -21.54 -12.57
N PRO A 243 23.66 -21.12 -12.65
CA PRO A 243 24.57 -21.07 -11.51
C PRO A 243 24.03 -20.20 -10.35
N GLU A 244 24.35 -20.57 -9.12
CA GLU A 244 23.88 -19.88 -7.91
C GLU A 244 24.24 -18.38 -7.86
N ASP A 245 25.33 -17.98 -8.49
CA ASP A 245 25.77 -16.59 -8.54
C ASP A 245 24.93 -15.70 -9.50
N LYS A 246 24.12 -16.29 -10.37
CA LYS A 246 23.25 -15.56 -11.32
C LYS A 246 21.94 -15.11 -10.69
N VAL A 247 21.47 -15.78 -9.63
CA VAL A 247 20.15 -15.53 -9.05
C VAL A 247 20.25 -15.31 -7.55
N ILE A 248 19.86 -14.14 -7.11
CA ILE A 248 19.96 -13.67 -5.74
C ILE A 248 18.60 -13.70 -5.08
N PHE A 249 18.43 -14.47 -4.02
CA PHE A 249 17.23 -14.51 -3.20
C PHE A 249 17.47 -13.80 -1.86
N VAL A 250 17.09 -12.54 -1.77
CA VAL A 250 17.31 -11.70 -0.57
C VAL A 250 16.44 -12.14 0.61
N GLY A 251 15.21 -12.60 0.35
CA GLY A 251 14.23 -12.87 1.40
C GLY A 251 13.47 -11.61 1.83
N ASN A 252 12.77 -11.70 2.97
CA ASN A 252 12.07 -10.55 3.56
C ASN A 252 13.07 -9.57 4.17
N THR A 253 12.88 -8.29 3.86
CA THR A 253 13.69 -7.20 4.40
C THR A 253 12.83 -5.98 4.63
N ASP A 254 13.22 -5.13 5.59
CA ASP A 254 12.62 -3.81 5.83
C ASP A 254 13.42 -2.70 5.12
N ARG A 255 14.50 -3.06 4.37
CA ARG A 255 15.37 -2.16 3.61
C ARG A 255 15.33 -2.43 2.11
N VAL A 256 14.10 -2.47 1.56
CA VAL A 256 13.87 -2.72 0.12
C VAL A 256 14.59 -1.68 -0.76
N GLU A 257 14.64 -0.44 -0.33
CA GLU A 257 15.28 0.69 -1.02
C GLU A 257 16.76 0.45 -1.32
N GLU A 258 17.47 -0.29 -0.47
CA GLU A 258 18.88 -0.62 -0.69
C GLU A 258 19.04 -1.54 -1.90
N TYR A 259 18.18 -2.55 -2.01
CA TYR A 259 18.21 -3.51 -3.11
C TYR A 259 17.71 -2.88 -4.42
N LEU A 260 16.71 -1.99 -4.36
CA LEU A 260 16.29 -1.21 -5.54
C LEU A 260 17.44 -0.35 -6.07
N SER A 261 18.25 0.24 -5.20
CA SER A 261 19.43 0.99 -5.63
C SER A 261 20.44 0.12 -6.37
N ALA A 262 20.57 -1.17 -6.02
CA ALA A 262 21.47 -2.11 -6.70
C ALA A 262 20.96 -2.58 -8.08
N CYS A 263 19.65 -2.55 -8.31
CA CYS A 263 19.03 -2.97 -9.56
C CYS A 263 19.24 -1.94 -10.69
N ASP A 264 19.14 -2.40 -11.93
CA ASP A 264 19.16 -1.57 -13.14
C ASP A 264 17.76 -1.39 -13.74
N LEU A 265 16.92 -2.42 -13.67
CA LEU A 265 15.51 -2.36 -14.07
C LEU A 265 14.69 -3.35 -13.23
N ILE A 266 13.37 -3.19 -13.30
CA ILE A 266 12.42 -4.08 -12.63
C ILE A 266 11.61 -4.86 -13.67
N VAL A 267 11.29 -6.12 -13.36
CA VAL A 267 10.35 -6.93 -14.14
C VAL A 267 9.25 -7.44 -13.22
N MET A 268 8.00 -7.04 -13.52
CA MET A 268 6.81 -7.39 -12.74
C MET A 268 5.75 -8.06 -13.62
N PRO A 269 5.81 -9.38 -13.86
CA PRO A 269 4.90 -10.12 -14.72
C PRO A 269 3.64 -10.59 -13.98
N SER A 270 3.08 -9.75 -13.12
CA SER A 270 1.95 -10.09 -12.26
C SER A 270 0.72 -10.49 -13.06
N LEU A 271 0.00 -11.52 -12.60
CA LEU A 271 -1.26 -11.97 -13.19
C LEU A 271 -2.40 -10.98 -12.94
N PHE A 272 -2.40 -10.37 -11.76
CA PHE A 272 -3.33 -9.30 -11.38
C PHE A 272 -2.74 -8.48 -10.24
N GLU A 273 -3.00 -7.17 -10.29
CA GLU A 273 -2.67 -6.20 -9.25
C GLU A 273 -3.78 -5.13 -9.21
N GLY A 274 -3.94 -4.51 -8.03
CA GLY A 274 -4.58 -3.21 -7.96
C GLY A 274 -3.61 -2.13 -8.43
N LEU A 275 -3.32 -1.14 -7.57
CA LEU A 275 -2.19 -0.24 -7.74
C LEU A 275 -1.05 -0.74 -6.83
N PRO A 276 -0.01 -1.42 -7.36
CA PRO A 276 1.05 -1.96 -6.54
C PRO A 276 1.95 -0.84 -6.02
N LEU A 277 2.04 -0.69 -4.70
CA LEU A 277 2.89 0.34 -4.08
C LEU A 277 4.36 0.13 -4.37
N THR A 278 4.81 -1.13 -4.44
CA THR A 278 6.18 -1.45 -4.84
C THR A 278 6.55 -0.81 -6.17
N LEU A 279 5.61 -0.78 -7.13
CA LEU A 279 5.85 -0.13 -8.42
C LEU A 279 5.98 1.40 -8.32
N ILE A 280 5.34 2.01 -7.33
CA ILE A 280 5.52 3.44 -7.04
C ILE A 280 6.88 3.69 -6.36
N GLU A 281 7.30 2.79 -5.45
CA GLU A 281 8.60 2.81 -4.79
C GLU A 281 9.75 2.64 -5.81
N GLU A 282 9.60 1.70 -6.74
CA GLU A 282 10.53 1.44 -7.84
C GLU A 282 10.69 2.65 -8.76
N GLN A 283 9.58 3.31 -9.11
CA GLN A 283 9.61 4.55 -9.88
C GLN A 283 10.22 5.71 -9.10
N ALA A 284 9.97 5.82 -7.79
CA ALA A 284 10.62 6.84 -6.95
C ALA A 284 12.14 6.64 -6.90
N ASN A 285 12.61 5.39 -7.01
CA ASN A 285 14.04 5.08 -7.15
C ASN A 285 14.61 5.41 -8.54
N GLY A 286 13.75 5.80 -9.50
CA GLY A 286 14.15 6.15 -10.87
C GLY A 286 14.30 4.96 -11.82
N LEU A 287 13.88 3.75 -11.40
CA LEU A 287 13.98 2.54 -12.21
C LEU A 287 12.98 2.53 -13.37
N SER A 288 13.37 1.97 -14.50
CA SER A 288 12.43 1.54 -15.53
C SER A 288 11.85 0.20 -15.14
N CYS A 289 10.55 0.01 -15.42
CA CYS A 289 9.85 -1.20 -15.04
C CYS A 289 9.17 -1.82 -16.27
N ILE A 290 9.39 -3.11 -16.50
CA ILE A 290 8.66 -3.90 -17.49
C ILE A 290 7.58 -4.64 -16.73
N VAL A 291 6.31 -4.35 -17.05
CA VAL A 291 5.17 -4.81 -16.28
C VAL A 291 4.14 -5.49 -17.14
N SER A 292 3.38 -6.42 -16.56
CA SER A 292 2.24 -7.02 -17.23
C SER A 292 1.17 -5.96 -17.55
N ASP A 293 0.51 -6.07 -18.70
CA ASP A 293 -0.63 -5.24 -19.09
C ASP A 293 -1.90 -5.49 -18.27
N ASN A 294 -1.88 -6.49 -17.39
CA ASN A 294 -2.90 -6.67 -16.34
C ASN A 294 -2.80 -5.64 -15.21
N ILE A 295 -1.69 -4.89 -15.13
CA ILE A 295 -1.52 -3.78 -14.19
C ILE A 295 -2.14 -2.52 -14.79
N THR A 296 -2.85 -1.76 -13.97
CA THR A 296 -3.48 -0.51 -14.43
C THR A 296 -2.44 0.47 -14.99
N ARG A 297 -2.77 1.12 -16.11
CA ARG A 297 -1.96 2.20 -16.70
C ARG A 297 -1.81 3.40 -15.77
N GLU A 298 -2.73 3.55 -14.82
CA GLU A 298 -2.64 4.57 -13.76
C GLU A 298 -1.38 4.39 -12.90
N ALA A 299 -0.75 3.21 -12.89
CA ALA A 299 0.48 2.96 -12.17
C ALA A 299 1.69 3.72 -12.73
N ASP A 300 1.69 4.09 -14.01
CA ASP A 300 2.79 4.83 -14.62
C ASP A 300 2.76 6.32 -14.22
N LYS A 301 3.71 6.72 -13.37
CA LYS A 301 3.87 8.09 -12.90
C LYS A 301 5.02 8.82 -13.56
N THR A 302 6.03 8.07 -14.02
CA THR A 302 7.28 8.61 -14.53
C THR A 302 7.43 8.50 -16.05
N GLY A 303 6.52 7.80 -16.73
CA GLY A 303 6.64 7.47 -18.15
C GLY A 303 7.70 6.39 -18.45
N LYS A 304 8.19 5.70 -17.40
CA LYS A 304 9.24 4.68 -17.51
C LYS A 304 8.70 3.25 -17.43
N LEU A 305 7.38 3.05 -17.52
CA LEU A 305 6.77 1.73 -17.52
C LEU A 305 6.57 1.21 -18.95
N VAL A 306 7.03 -0.01 -19.20
CA VAL A 306 6.78 -0.75 -20.44
C VAL A 306 5.75 -1.86 -20.14
N PHE A 307 4.58 -1.76 -20.72
CA PHE A 307 3.50 -2.73 -20.50
C PHE A 307 3.54 -3.83 -21.58
N LEU A 308 3.60 -5.08 -21.15
CA LEU A 308 3.62 -6.24 -22.05
C LEU A 308 2.53 -7.26 -21.70
N PRO A 309 1.84 -7.84 -22.69
CA PRO A 309 0.98 -8.99 -22.46
C PRO A 309 1.81 -10.20 -22.01
N LEU A 310 1.32 -10.95 -21.03
CA LEU A 310 1.93 -12.23 -20.65
C LEU A 310 1.87 -13.25 -21.80
N SER A 311 0.83 -13.14 -22.65
CA SER A 311 0.62 -14.01 -23.79
C SER A 311 1.68 -13.90 -24.91
N CYS A 312 2.51 -12.83 -24.90
CA CYS A 312 3.60 -12.72 -25.88
C CYS A 312 4.80 -13.63 -25.57
N GLY A 313 4.78 -14.30 -24.41
CA GLY A 313 5.76 -15.30 -24.02
C GLY A 313 7.08 -14.74 -23.49
N ALA A 314 7.87 -15.60 -22.85
CA ALA A 314 9.11 -15.24 -22.15
C ALA A 314 10.18 -14.63 -23.08
N ALA A 315 10.31 -15.14 -24.30
CA ALA A 315 11.29 -14.64 -25.28
C ALA A 315 11.07 -13.15 -25.63
N LYS A 316 9.79 -12.71 -25.77
CA LYS A 316 9.47 -11.29 -26.05
C LYS A 316 9.77 -10.40 -24.85
N TRP A 317 9.52 -10.90 -23.64
CA TRP A 317 9.89 -10.19 -22.41
C TRP A 317 11.41 -10.06 -22.29
N ALA A 318 12.17 -11.13 -22.57
CA ALA A 318 13.64 -11.11 -22.59
C ALA A 318 14.19 -10.11 -23.62
N GLU A 319 13.65 -10.09 -24.84
CA GLU A 319 14.00 -9.08 -25.87
C GLU A 319 13.75 -7.65 -25.33
N THR A 320 12.63 -7.43 -24.67
CA THR A 320 12.31 -6.10 -24.10
C THR A 320 13.25 -5.73 -22.97
N VAL A 321 13.65 -6.69 -22.12
CA VAL A 321 14.68 -6.48 -21.09
C VAL A 321 15.97 -5.99 -21.74
N ARG A 322 16.47 -6.64 -22.83
CA ARG A 322 17.66 -6.20 -23.56
C ARG A 322 17.52 -4.77 -24.10
N GLN A 323 16.36 -4.46 -24.69
CA GLN A 323 16.11 -3.12 -25.26
C GLN A 323 16.07 -2.02 -24.18
N VAL A 324 15.49 -2.32 -23.02
CA VAL A 324 15.40 -1.37 -21.91
C VAL A 324 16.77 -1.20 -21.26
N SER A 325 17.48 -2.29 -20.93
CA SER A 325 18.79 -2.24 -20.29
C SER A 325 19.84 -1.52 -21.12
N ALA A 326 19.83 -1.71 -22.44
CA ALA A 326 20.76 -1.04 -23.36
C ALA A 326 20.60 0.49 -23.44
N LYS A 327 19.45 1.01 -23.07
CA LYS A 327 19.13 2.46 -23.10
C LYS A 327 19.30 3.14 -21.73
N GLN A 328 19.53 2.36 -20.67
CA GLN A 328 19.39 2.85 -19.32
C GLN A 328 20.73 3.15 -18.66
N HIS A 329 20.95 4.44 -18.37
CA HIS A 329 21.95 4.89 -17.41
C HIS A 329 21.21 5.73 -16.36
N ARG A 330 20.87 5.12 -15.21
CA ARG A 330 20.25 5.85 -14.12
C ARG A 330 21.29 6.73 -13.44
N THR A 331 21.16 8.05 -13.59
CA THR A 331 21.94 9.04 -12.85
C THR A 331 21.22 9.43 -11.56
N GLU A 332 21.93 10.03 -10.61
CA GLU A 332 21.33 10.61 -9.41
C GLU A 332 20.28 11.67 -9.76
N GLU A 333 20.56 12.48 -10.80
CA GLU A 333 19.63 13.52 -11.27
C GLU A 333 18.34 12.92 -11.86
N ASP A 334 18.44 11.88 -12.70
CA ASP A 334 17.27 11.20 -13.26
C ASP A 334 16.40 10.57 -12.16
N ALA A 335 17.03 10.02 -11.12
CA ALA A 335 16.32 9.43 -9.99
C ALA A 335 15.68 10.52 -9.12
N ARG A 336 16.34 11.65 -8.90
CA ARG A 336 15.77 12.81 -8.19
C ARG A 336 14.53 13.35 -8.92
N ILE A 337 14.61 13.52 -10.23
CA ILE A 337 13.47 13.96 -11.06
C ILE A 337 12.30 12.94 -10.98
N ALA A 338 12.62 11.66 -10.97
CA ALA A 338 11.61 10.60 -10.86
C ALA A 338 10.90 10.64 -9.48
N ALA A 339 11.65 10.76 -8.38
CA ALA A 339 11.10 10.90 -7.03
C ALA A 339 10.20 12.14 -6.90
N GLU A 340 10.64 13.29 -7.41
CA GLU A 340 9.84 14.52 -7.43
C GLU A 340 8.58 14.37 -8.29
N THR A 341 8.66 13.62 -9.39
CA THR A 341 7.51 13.36 -10.25
C THR A 341 6.48 12.48 -9.55
N VAL A 342 6.93 11.41 -8.87
CA VAL A 342 6.07 10.57 -8.02
C VAL A 342 5.40 11.41 -6.93
N ALA A 343 6.15 12.27 -6.25
CA ALA A 343 5.63 13.16 -5.23
C ALA A 343 4.57 14.13 -5.78
N ARG A 344 4.84 14.77 -6.94
CA ARG A 344 3.87 15.67 -7.61
C ARG A 344 2.60 14.96 -8.07
N CYS A 345 2.67 13.67 -8.35
CA CYS A 345 1.50 12.83 -8.65
C CYS A 345 0.67 12.47 -7.40
N GLY A 346 1.04 12.99 -6.21
CA GLY A 346 0.29 12.78 -4.97
C GLY A 346 0.67 11.49 -4.22
N TYR A 347 1.86 10.93 -4.47
CA TYR A 347 2.31 9.69 -3.83
C TYR A 347 3.44 9.90 -2.80
N ASP A 348 3.69 11.12 -2.37
CA ASP A 348 4.60 11.37 -1.25
C ASP A 348 3.89 11.18 0.09
N ILE A 349 4.44 10.33 0.95
CA ILE A 349 3.80 9.96 2.23
C ILE A 349 3.69 11.13 3.20
N ARG A 350 4.65 12.06 3.21
CA ARG A 350 4.64 13.23 4.11
C ARG A 350 3.55 14.20 3.71
N THR A 351 3.41 14.46 2.41
CA THR A 351 2.33 15.27 1.85
C THR A 351 0.98 14.65 2.16
N ASN A 352 0.82 13.34 1.95
CA ASN A 352 -0.45 12.64 2.18
C ASN A 352 -0.82 12.61 3.67
N ALA A 353 0.16 12.48 4.56
CA ALA A 353 -0.08 12.56 6.00
C ALA A 353 -0.56 13.95 6.45
N GLN A 354 0.01 15.03 5.86
CA GLN A 354 -0.46 16.39 6.09
C GLN A 354 -1.86 16.63 5.53
N GLU A 355 -2.16 16.11 4.34
CA GLU A 355 -3.49 16.18 3.72
C GLU A 355 -4.52 15.45 4.57
N LEU A 356 -4.20 14.27 5.10
CA LEU A 356 -5.08 13.55 6.02
C LEU A 356 -5.34 14.36 7.30
N LYS A 357 -4.30 14.97 7.89
CA LYS A 357 -4.45 15.84 9.07
C LYS A 357 -5.41 17.00 8.79
N ARG A 358 -5.21 17.73 7.68
CA ARG A 358 -6.09 18.82 7.23
C ARG A 358 -7.51 18.33 6.95
N TYR A 359 -7.65 17.13 6.41
CA TYR A 359 -8.97 16.51 6.18
C TYR A 359 -9.71 16.28 7.50
N TYR A 360 -9.03 15.79 8.53
CA TYR A 360 -9.61 15.63 9.86
C TYR A 360 -10.07 16.96 10.47
N GLU A 361 -9.24 17.97 10.39
CA GLU A 361 -9.53 19.33 10.89
C GLU A 361 -10.79 19.92 10.20
N ARG A 362 -10.88 19.80 8.87
CA ARG A 362 -12.07 20.22 8.12
C ARG A 362 -13.31 19.44 8.50
N ALA A 363 -13.21 18.12 8.58
CA ALA A 363 -14.34 17.26 8.95
C ALA A 363 -14.91 17.57 10.34
N LEU A 364 -14.06 17.93 11.30
CA LEU A 364 -14.47 18.37 12.64
C LEU A 364 -15.12 19.75 12.61
N ALA A 365 -14.59 20.71 11.85
CA ALA A 365 -15.14 22.04 11.71
C ALA A 365 -16.54 22.02 11.07
N GLU A 366 -16.75 21.19 10.04
CA GLU A 366 -18.05 21.00 9.39
C GLU A 366 -19.11 20.48 10.35
N GLN A 367 -18.76 19.52 11.21
CA GLN A 367 -19.69 18.96 12.21
C GLN A 367 -20.03 19.98 13.32
N GLY A 368 -19.06 20.74 13.80
CA GLY A 368 -19.28 21.82 14.77
C GLY A 368 -20.25 22.90 14.25
N SER A 369 -20.08 23.29 12.99
CA SER A 369 -20.96 24.26 12.32
C SER A 369 -22.38 23.72 12.15
N ALA A 370 -22.53 22.45 11.78
CA ALA A 370 -23.84 21.78 11.63
C ALA A 370 -24.59 21.66 12.97
N GLU A 371 -23.89 21.40 14.06
CA GLU A 371 -24.47 21.32 15.40
C GLU A 371 -24.93 22.67 15.91
N THR A 372 -24.17 23.74 15.69
CA THR A 372 -24.50 25.11 16.03
C THR A 372 -25.78 25.56 15.29
N LEU A 373 -25.91 25.25 14.00
CA LEU A 373 -27.10 25.56 13.19
C LEU A 373 -28.35 24.81 13.67
N ARG A 374 -28.20 23.55 14.08
CA ARG A 374 -29.32 22.77 14.64
C ARG A 374 -29.81 23.32 15.97
N ASN A 375 -28.88 23.68 16.85
CA ASN A 375 -29.20 24.26 18.15
C ASN A 375 -29.87 25.63 18.03
N THR A 376 -29.45 26.46 17.07
CA THR A 376 -30.07 27.77 16.78
C THR A 376 -31.50 27.61 16.22
N LYS A 377 -31.74 26.62 15.33
CA LYS A 377 -33.08 26.33 14.82
C LYS A 377 -34.04 25.79 15.89
N ASN A 378 -33.55 24.98 16.82
CA ASN A 378 -34.37 24.46 17.92
C ASN A 378 -34.74 25.56 18.93
N ARG A 379 -33.82 26.52 19.24
CA ARG A 379 -34.10 27.68 20.10
C ARG A 379 -35.10 28.68 19.50
N LYS A 380 -35.28 28.68 18.20
CA LYS A 380 -36.29 29.54 17.52
C LYS A 380 -37.68 28.89 17.40
N ARG A 381 -37.83 27.61 17.81
CA ARG A 381 -39.07 26.84 17.79
C ARG A 381 -39.67 26.63 19.16
N THR A 382 -38.96 26.98 20.21
CA THR A 382 -39.46 27.10 21.60
C THR A 382 -39.71 28.56 21.94
#